data_ec4f556df410e356adda164d5360ba49
#
_entry.id   ec4f556df410e356adda164d5360ba49
#
_cell.length_a   1.000
_cell.length_b   1.000
_cell.length_c   1.000
_cell.angle_alpha   90.00
_cell.angle_beta   90.00
_cell.angle_gamma   90.00
#
_symmetry.space_group_name_H-M   'P 1'
#
loop_
_entity.id
_entity.type
_entity.pdbx_description
1 polymer ?
#
loop_
_entity_poly.entity_id
_entity_poly.type
_entity_poly.pdbx_seq_one_letter_code
_entity_poly.pdbx_strand_id
1 'polypeptide(L)'
;SSDLEVLEIRQALDQVVSLYTNVVQVHAFYVQEEKKVIYYDIIFDFDEEDPHGTLEKIKAEMQKRCPEYTQFAIVDTDFSN
;
A
#
# COMPACT_ATOMS: atom_id res chain seq x y z
N SER A 1 -8.67 -8.89 -18.13
CA SER A 1 -8.04 -10.03 -17.52
C SER A 1 -7.50 -9.69 -16.15
N SER A 2 -7.17 -10.70 -15.39
CA SER A 2 -6.68 -10.54 -14.02
C SER A 2 -5.39 -9.74 -13.96
N ASP A 3 -4.50 -9.90 -14.93
CA ASP A 3 -3.23 -9.18 -14.94
C ASP A 3 -3.43 -7.68 -15.08
N LEU A 4 -4.40 -7.27 -15.87
CA LEU A 4 -4.71 -5.86 -16.03
C LEU A 4 -5.27 -5.26 -14.73
N GLU A 5 -6.14 -6.01 -14.05
CA GLU A 5 -6.71 -5.56 -12.78
C GLU A 5 -5.62 -5.40 -11.72
N VAL A 6 -4.70 -6.36 -11.62
CA VAL A 6 -3.58 -6.28 -10.68
C VAL A 6 -2.71 -5.06 -10.99
N LEU A 7 -2.43 -4.82 -12.26
CA LEU A 7 -1.64 -3.66 -12.66
C LEU A 7 -2.32 -2.35 -12.28
N GLU A 8 -3.62 -2.27 -12.49
CA GLU A 8 -4.37 -1.06 -12.14
C GLU A 8 -4.35 -0.81 -10.63
N ILE A 9 -4.47 -1.88 -9.82
CA ILE A 9 -4.40 -1.76 -8.37
C ILE A 9 -3.00 -1.28 -7.95
N ARG A 10 -1.94 -1.84 -8.55
CA ARG A 10 -0.58 -1.40 -8.24
C ARG A 10 -0.37 0.06 -8.61
N GLN A 11 -0.88 0.48 -9.75
CA GLN A 11 -0.76 1.88 -10.16
C GLN A 11 -1.51 2.80 -9.21
N ALA A 12 -2.68 2.36 -8.73
CA ALA A 12 -3.43 3.14 -7.74
C ALA A 12 -2.61 3.29 -6.46
N LEU A 13 -2.00 2.21 -5.98
CA LEU A 13 -1.16 2.28 -4.79
C LEU A 13 0.04 3.20 -4.99
N ASP A 14 0.70 3.10 -6.13
CA ASP A 14 1.84 3.97 -6.44
C ASP A 14 1.43 5.44 -6.44
N GLN A 15 0.25 5.76 -6.98
CA GLN A 15 -0.26 7.12 -6.98
C GLN A 15 -0.56 7.61 -5.56
N VAL A 16 -1.17 6.76 -4.75
CA VAL A 16 -1.49 7.13 -3.37
C VAL A 16 -0.22 7.38 -2.57
N VAL A 17 0.75 6.46 -2.62
CA VAL A 17 1.97 6.62 -1.83
C VAL A 17 2.80 7.81 -2.30
N SER A 18 2.66 8.22 -3.56
CA SER A 18 3.38 9.39 -4.05
C SER A 18 2.96 10.68 -3.36
N LEU A 19 1.83 10.68 -2.68
CA LEU A 19 1.37 11.84 -1.91
C LEU A 19 2.08 11.98 -0.55
N TYR A 20 2.85 10.96 -0.16
CA TYR A 20 3.49 10.91 1.15
C TYR A 20 5.00 10.83 0.98
N THR A 21 5.66 11.92 1.29
CA THR A 21 7.11 12.06 1.04
C THR A 21 7.96 11.12 1.87
N ASN A 22 7.43 10.64 3.00
CA ASN A 22 8.19 9.78 3.90
C ASN A 22 8.03 8.29 3.59
N VAL A 23 7.33 7.93 2.53
CA VAL A 23 7.29 6.55 2.05
C VAL A 23 8.53 6.30 1.22
N VAL A 24 9.32 5.32 1.64
CA VAL A 24 10.55 4.94 0.93
C VAL A 24 10.24 3.91 -0.15
N GLN A 25 9.44 2.91 0.20
CA GLN A 25 9.23 1.79 -0.70
C GLN A 25 7.97 1.01 -0.33
N VAL A 26 7.37 0.38 -1.33
CA VAL A 26 6.29 -0.60 -1.17
C VAL A 26 6.89 -1.98 -1.37
N HIS A 27 6.70 -2.87 -0.41
CA HIS A 27 7.18 -4.24 -0.49
C HIS A 27 6.00 -5.22 -0.42
N ALA A 28 6.26 -6.44 -0.85
CA ALA A 28 5.35 -7.57 -0.67
C ALA A 28 3.96 -7.32 -1.24
N PHE A 29 3.88 -6.54 -2.32
CA PHE A 29 2.61 -6.29 -2.97
C PHE A 29 2.08 -7.58 -3.60
N TYR A 30 0.85 -7.93 -3.25
CA TYR A 30 0.21 -9.11 -3.79
C TYR A 30 -1.30 -8.93 -3.78
N VAL A 31 -1.96 -9.30 -4.86
CA VAL A 31 -3.42 -9.24 -4.95
C VAL A 31 -3.97 -10.66 -5.07
N GLN A 32 -4.86 -11.01 -4.16
CA GLN A 32 -5.60 -12.25 -4.28
C GLN A 32 -6.99 -11.92 -4.82
N GLU A 33 -7.16 -12.11 -6.12
CA GLU A 33 -8.33 -11.62 -6.82
C GLU A 33 -9.61 -12.34 -6.44
N GLU A 34 -9.54 -13.65 -6.22
CA GLU A 34 -10.72 -14.43 -5.87
C GLU A 34 -11.33 -13.96 -4.56
N LYS A 35 -10.50 -13.65 -3.57
CA LYS A 35 -10.95 -13.20 -2.26
C LYS A 35 -11.05 -11.69 -2.15
N LYS A 36 -10.65 -10.98 -3.19
CA LYS A 36 -10.66 -9.52 -3.21
C LYS A 36 -9.85 -8.94 -2.06
N VAL A 37 -8.59 -9.35 -1.97
CA VAL A 37 -7.67 -8.89 -0.92
C VAL A 37 -6.40 -8.35 -1.55
N ILE A 38 -5.93 -7.22 -1.04
CA ILE A 38 -4.66 -6.62 -1.42
C ILE A 38 -3.72 -6.68 -0.22
N TYR A 39 -2.52 -7.19 -0.43
CA TYR A 39 -1.46 -7.23 0.60
C TYR A 39 -0.34 -6.30 0.20
N TYR A 40 0.17 -5.53 1.14
CA TYR A 40 1.37 -4.73 0.90
C TYR A 40 1.99 -4.27 2.21
N ASP A 41 3.31 -4.03 2.15
CA ASP A 41 4.08 -3.48 3.26
C ASP A 41 4.58 -2.10 2.84
N ILE A 42 4.50 -1.14 3.74
CA ILE A 42 5.03 0.20 3.50
C ILE A 42 6.26 0.41 4.37
N ILE A 43 7.36 0.77 3.73
CA ILE A 43 8.58 1.16 4.45
C ILE A 43 8.63 2.67 4.49
N PHE A 44 8.72 3.20 5.71
CA PHE A 44 8.83 4.63 5.94
C PHE A 44 10.25 5.02 6.28
N ASP A 45 10.58 6.25 5.94
CA ASP A 45 11.81 6.89 6.30
C ASP A 45 11.79 7.27 7.80
N PHE A 46 12.95 7.55 8.38
CA PHE A 46 13.09 7.94 9.79
C PHE A 46 12.34 9.21 10.14
N ASP A 47 12.08 10.06 9.15
CA ASP A 47 11.38 11.31 9.38
C ASP A 47 9.90 11.14 9.60
N GLU A 48 9.37 9.94 9.34
CA GLU A 48 7.97 9.67 9.60
C GLU A 48 7.72 9.49 11.09
N GLU A 49 7.01 10.45 11.70
CA GLU A 49 6.74 10.41 13.13
C GLU A 49 5.60 9.49 13.52
N ASP A 50 4.69 9.21 12.59
CA ASP A 50 3.52 8.39 12.86
C ASP A 50 3.27 7.40 11.70
N PRO A 51 4.10 6.37 11.56
CA PRO A 51 3.97 5.44 10.45
C PRO A 51 2.61 4.74 10.39
N HIS A 52 2.10 4.32 11.55
CA HIS A 52 0.81 3.62 11.58
C HIS A 52 -0.34 4.55 11.19
N GLY A 53 -0.32 5.79 11.66
CA GLY A 53 -1.32 6.78 11.28
C GLY A 53 -1.27 7.08 9.79
N THR A 54 -0.06 7.22 9.24
CA THR A 54 0.10 7.47 7.81
C THR A 54 -0.35 6.27 6.99
N LEU A 55 -0.06 5.05 7.45
CA LEU A 55 -0.55 3.85 6.79
C LEU A 55 -2.08 3.83 6.75
N GLU A 56 -2.75 4.23 7.83
CA GLU A 56 -4.21 4.27 7.84
C GLU A 56 -4.75 5.27 6.81
N LYS A 57 -4.08 6.39 6.62
CA LYS A 57 -4.46 7.35 5.57
C LYS A 57 -4.29 6.76 4.18
N ILE A 58 -3.21 6.04 3.96
CA ILE A 58 -2.96 5.36 2.68
C ILE A 58 -4.06 4.33 2.41
N LYS A 59 -4.39 3.54 3.42
CA LYS A 59 -5.46 2.54 3.30
C LYS A 59 -6.81 3.19 2.99
N ALA A 60 -7.11 4.33 3.62
CA ALA A 60 -8.36 5.03 3.38
C ALA A 60 -8.45 5.50 1.93
N GLU A 61 -7.36 6.03 1.39
CA GLU A 61 -7.33 6.45 -0.02
C GLU A 61 -7.47 5.25 -0.95
N MET A 62 -6.78 4.16 -0.63
CA MET A 62 -6.90 2.94 -1.44
C MET A 62 -8.32 2.38 -1.39
N GLN A 63 -9.00 2.47 -0.25
CA GLN A 63 -10.36 1.98 -0.13
C GLN A 63 -11.32 2.75 -1.07
N LYS A 64 -11.08 4.03 -1.25
CA LYS A 64 -11.87 4.83 -2.20
C LYS A 64 -11.64 4.40 -3.64
N ARG A 65 -10.42 4.01 -3.97
CA ARG A 65 -10.05 3.65 -5.34
C ARG A 65 -10.38 2.20 -5.67
N CYS A 66 -10.34 1.33 -4.66
CA CYS A 66 -10.58 -0.10 -4.83
C CYS A 66 -11.61 -0.57 -3.79
N PRO A 67 -12.85 -0.09 -3.86
CA PRO A 67 -13.82 -0.32 -2.79
C PRO A 67 -14.23 -1.78 -2.62
N GLU A 68 -14.00 -2.61 -3.63
CA GLU A 68 -14.34 -4.03 -3.57
C GLU A 68 -13.30 -4.86 -2.83
N TYR A 69 -12.12 -4.27 -2.56
CA TYR A 69 -11.01 -5.02 -1.98
C TYR A 69 -10.83 -4.71 -0.51
N THR A 70 -10.49 -5.74 0.24
CA THR A 70 -10.01 -5.61 1.63
C THR A 70 -8.49 -5.47 1.57
N GLN A 71 -7.93 -4.71 2.48
CA GLN A 71 -6.50 -4.48 2.50
C GLN A 71 -5.86 -5.07 3.75
N PHE A 72 -4.78 -5.82 3.57
CA PHE A 72 -3.87 -6.22 4.63
C PHE A 72 -2.55 -5.52 4.39
N ALA A 73 -2.34 -4.44 5.11
CA ALA A 73 -1.17 -3.61 4.96
C ALA A 73 -0.47 -3.45 6.28
N ILE A 74 0.84 -3.52 6.27
CA ILE A 74 1.64 -3.36 7.49
C ILE A 74 2.74 -2.34 7.28
N VAL A 75 3.17 -1.75 8.40
CA VAL A 75 4.40 -0.96 8.43
C VAL A 75 5.55 -1.96 8.55
N ASP A 76 6.46 -1.90 7.60
CA ASP A 76 7.67 -2.70 7.64
C ASP A 76 8.83 -1.80 8.02
N THR A 77 9.62 -2.23 8.95
CA THR A 77 10.79 -1.46 9.39
C THR A 77 12.03 -2.23 8.98
N ASP A 78 12.50 -1.92 7.80
CA ASP A 78 13.74 -2.53 7.34
C ASP A 78 14.91 -1.64 7.74
N PHE A 79 15.58 -2.04 8.80
CA PHE A 79 16.79 -1.36 9.26
C PHE A 79 18.04 -2.10 8.82
N SER A 80 17.92 -2.99 7.84
CA SER A 80 19.10 -3.67 7.34
C SER A 80 19.98 -2.68 6.61
N ASN A 81 21.18 -2.61 7.03
CA ASN A 81 22.17 -1.74 6.41
C ASN A 81 22.95 -2.49 5.35
#